data_a1a5cfc178b21a1dc88697882a5e4e42
#
_entry.id   a1a5cfc178b21a1dc88697882a5e4e42
#
_cell.length_a   1.000
_cell.length_b   1.000
_cell.length_c   1.000
_cell.angle_alpha   90.00
_cell.angle_beta   90.00
_cell.angle_gamma   90.00
#
_symmetry.space_group_name_H-M   'P 1'
#
loop_
_entity.id
_entity.type
_entity.pdbx_description
1 polymer ?
#
loop_
_entity_poly.entity_id
_entity_poly.type
_entity_poly.pdbx_seq_one_letter_code
_entity_poly.pdbx_strand_id
1 'polypeptide(L)'
;MIANIASATVRGAHGHPVTVEVHVGAGLPGFTMLGLPDEACREARDRVRAAVLSSGFDWPDRRITVNLAPPHHRKTGSGLDLAIAIGVLVAAQRIPPEAVGGLHMVGEVGLDGALHPVPGVAPMVAVDRDADWVVPVGSLAEASAVGRSRVLGATCLAGVVEALTGTAEWADGDAGEPDTAVVDAPDMRDVRGQPVARAALEVAAAGGHHLLLVGSPGSGKTMLAERLCGLLPDLTADVALEATMIHSAAGERLPTGGLVRRPPFRAPHHSATLAAMVGGGSHHLRPGAASLAHGGVLFCDEMGQFAPSVLDGLREALECGAVTIGRVEHQVTVPARFQMIGATNPCPCGEGLRPGSCICDERARRRYSQRLSGPLLDRFDLRVAVQRPDTDHLLGGSDGECSAVIAGRVEAARTAALQRAGVLNAHLDAVGLDRHARPDADGAARLRTEIDAGRLTGRGYHRVRRTARTLADLAGEVGDVIDDRHVATAVAMRVSMGAERGRG
;
A
#
# COMPACT_ATOMS: atom_id res chain seq x y z
N MET A 1 36.85 -1.89 -26.27
CA MET A 1 36.87 -1.18 -24.98
C MET A 1 35.72 -1.71 -24.13
N ILE A 2 35.81 -1.67 -22.80
CA ILE A 2 34.73 -2.11 -21.89
C ILE A 2 34.20 -0.89 -21.16
N ALA A 3 32.90 -0.76 -21.06
CA ALA A 3 32.22 0.25 -20.26
C ALA A 3 31.35 -0.44 -19.18
N ASN A 4 31.32 0.12 -17.98
CA ASN A 4 30.50 -0.35 -16.87
C ASN A 4 29.57 0.78 -16.43
N ILE A 5 28.28 0.58 -16.56
CA ILE A 5 27.26 1.54 -16.15
C ILE A 5 26.43 0.94 -15.01
N ALA A 6 26.34 1.66 -13.89
CA ALA A 6 25.52 1.27 -12.78
C ALA A 6 24.03 1.55 -13.08
N SER A 7 23.17 0.61 -12.70
CA SER A 7 21.74 0.68 -12.89
C SER A 7 21.02 -0.21 -11.85
N ALA A 8 19.71 -0.36 -11.96
CA ALA A 8 18.93 -1.26 -11.13
C ALA A 8 17.73 -1.83 -11.88
N THR A 9 17.15 -2.91 -11.36
CA THR A 9 15.89 -3.50 -11.79
C THR A 9 14.97 -3.71 -10.60
N VAL A 10 13.67 -3.91 -10.83
CA VAL A 10 12.66 -4.10 -9.77
C VAL A 10 12.16 -5.53 -9.75
N ARG A 11 11.91 -6.02 -8.52
CA ARG A 11 11.24 -7.28 -8.31
C ARG A 11 10.30 -7.17 -7.10
N GLY A 12 9.01 -7.34 -7.32
CA GLY A 12 8.00 -7.01 -6.30
C GLY A 12 8.00 -5.51 -6.01
N ALA A 13 8.39 -5.11 -4.81
CA ALA A 13 8.57 -3.71 -4.42
C ALA A 13 10.04 -3.37 -4.07
N HIS A 14 10.98 -4.25 -4.41
CA HIS A 14 12.39 -4.08 -4.08
C HIS A 14 13.24 -3.85 -5.32
N GLY A 15 14.16 -2.89 -5.24
CA GLY A 15 15.20 -2.67 -6.23
C GLY A 15 16.34 -3.68 -6.08
N HIS A 16 16.97 -4.03 -7.19
CA HIS A 16 18.14 -4.89 -7.22
C HIS A 16 19.21 -4.22 -8.09
N PRO A 17 20.46 -4.10 -7.60
CA PRO A 17 21.52 -3.46 -8.36
C PRO A 17 21.86 -4.29 -9.60
N VAL A 18 22.14 -3.59 -10.70
CA VAL A 18 22.58 -4.15 -11.96
C VAL A 18 23.75 -3.35 -12.48
N THR A 19 24.83 -4.04 -12.86
CA THR A 19 25.90 -3.43 -13.62
C THR A 19 25.74 -3.83 -15.09
N VAL A 20 25.60 -2.84 -15.95
CA VAL A 20 25.55 -3.04 -17.40
C VAL A 20 26.97 -2.95 -17.95
N GLU A 21 27.55 -4.10 -18.26
CA GLU A 21 28.89 -4.19 -18.84
C GLU A 21 28.79 -4.28 -20.35
N VAL A 22 29.36 -3.32 -21.07
CA VAL A 22 29.31 -3.27 -22.53
C VAL A 22 30.71 -3.40 -23.12
N HIS A 23 30.91 -4.39 -24.00
CA HIS A 23 32.14 -4.58 -24.73
C HIS A 23 31.92 -4.39 -26.24
N VAL A 24 32.68 -3.46 -26.84
CA VAL A 24 32.75 -3.30 -28.28
C VAL A 24 34.11 -3.85 -28.76
N GLY A 25 34.06 -5.02 -29.41
CA GLY A 25 35.24 -5.78 -29.82
C GLY A 25 35.38 -5.89 -31.35
N ALA A 26 36.51 -6.49 -31.81
CA ALA A 26 36.71 -6.82 -33.19
C ALA A 26 35.79 -7.99 -33.62
N GLY A 27 35.43 -8.07 -34.90
CA GLY A 27 34.64 -9.14 -35.48
C GLY A 27 33.47 -8.62 -36.33
N LEU A 28 32.72 -9.56 -36.89
CA LEU A 28 31.52 -9.23 -37.70
C LEU A 28 30.49 -8.52 -36.82
N PRO A 29 29.78 -7.51 -37.37
CA PRO A 29 28.72 -6.80 -36.67
C PRO A 29 27.71 -7.76 -36.06
N GLY A 30 27.39 -7.55 -34.80
CA GLY A 30 26.45 -8.38 -34.05
C GLY A 30 26.20 -7.81 -32.66
N PHE A 31 25.05 -8.17 -32.07
CA PHE A 31 24.67 -7.79 -30.71
C PHE A 31 24.28 -9.02 -29.91
N THR A 32 24.90 -9.19 -28.78
CA THR A 32 24.64 -10.33 -27.87
C THR A 32 24.36 -9.78 -26.46
N MET A 33 23.30 -10.26 -25.81
CA MET A 33 22.96 -9.90 -24.43
C MET A 33 23.02 -11.12 -23.52
N LEU A 34 23.73 -10.99 -22.41
CA LEU A 34 23.95 -12.02 -21.39
C LEU A 34 23.36 -11.56 -20.04
N GLY A 35 23.21 -12.46 -19.09
CA GLY A 35 22.79 -12.12 -17.70
C GLY A 35 21.29 -12.29 -17.46
N LEU A 36 20.64 -13.28 -18.08
CA LEU A 36 19.23 -13.62 -17.90
C LEU A 36 18.24 -12.46 -18.19
N PRO A 37 18.34 -11.79 -19.35
CA PRO A 37 17.35 -10.79 -19.75
C PRO A 37 15.99 -11.44 -19.99
N ASP A 38 14.89 -10.73 -19.64
CA ASP A 38 13.55 -11.07 -20.11
C ASP A 38 13.34 -10.66 -21.58
N GLU A 39 12.11 -10.79 -22.08
CA GLU A 39 11.78 -10.42 -23.45
C GLU A 39 11.93 -8.91 -23.69
N ALA A 40 11.44 -8.08 -22.79
CA ALA A 40 11.54 -6.62 -22.87
C ALA A 40 13.01 -6.15 -22.87
N CYS A 41 13.87 -6.75 -22.04
CA CYS A 41 15.31 -6.48 -22.07
C CYS A 41 15.97 -6.91 -23.39
N ARG A 42 15.51 -8.02 -24.03
CA ARG A 42 16.06 -8.45 -25.33
C ARG A 42 15.70 -7.50 -26.47
N GLU A 43 14.49 -6.95 -26.42
CA GLU A 43 14.04 -5.93 -27.38
C GLU A 43 14.82 -4.60 -27.25
N ALA A 44 15.47 -4.35 -26.13
CA ALA A 44 16.34 -3.18 -25.91
C ALA A 44 17.37 -3.02 -27.01
N ARG A 45 17.86 -4.12 -27.64
CA ARG A 45 18.77 -4.06 -28.79
C ARG A 45 18.26 -3.15 -29.89
N ASP A 46 17.02 -3.36 -30.29
CA ASP A 46 16.46 -2.67 -31.44
C ASP A 46 16.04 -1.23 -31.08
N ARG A 47 15.50 -1.03 -29.86
CA ARG A 47 15.19 0.31 -29.33
C ARG A 47 16.45 1.15 -29.16
N VAL A 48 17.46 0.66 -28.49
CA VAL A 48 18.73 1.37 -28.23
C VAL A 48 19.43 1.70 -29.53
N ARG A 49 19.49 0.75 -30.51
CA ARG A 49 20.10 1.01 -31.82
C ARG A 49 19.40 2.15 -32.56
N ALA A 50 18.06 2.10 -32.63
CA ALA A 50 17.28 3.14 -33.27
C ALA A 50 17.49 4.50 -32.59
N ALA A 51 17.43 4.52 -31.26
CA ALA A 51 17.63 5.73 -30.46
C ALA A 51 19.01 6.36 -30.66
N VAL A 52 20.08 5.57 -30.66
CA VAL A 52 21.46 6.06 -30.89
C VAL A 52 21.54 6.72 -32.26
N LEU A 53 21.02 6.08 -33.32
CA LEU A 53 21.01 6.62 -34.69
C LEU A 53 20.13 7.86 -34.79
N SER A 54 18.93 7.86 -34.24
CA SER A 54 18.01 9.02 -34.25
C SER A 54 18.54 10.20 -33.45
N SER A 55 19.38 9.96 -32.45
CA SER A 55 20.07 10.99 -31.66
C SER A 55 21.32 11.55 -32.35
N GLY A 56 21.64 11.15 -33.59
CA GLY A 56 22.76 11.64 -34.37
C GLY A 56 24.11 10.98 -34.07
N PHE A 57 24.11 9.88 -33.36
CA PHE A 57 25.33 9.10 -33.06
C PHE A 57 25.47 7.91 -34.01
N ASP A 58 26.72 7.56 -34.35
CA ASP A 58 26.99 6.35 -35.12
C ASP A 58 26.83 5.09 -34.27
N TRP A 59 26.17 4.08 -34.83
CA TRP A 59 26.16 2.74 -34.25
C TRP A 59 27.45 2.00 -34.65
N PRO A 60 28.14 1.36 -33.65
CA PRO A 60 29.40 0.66 -33.95
C PRO A 60 29.19 -0.50 -34.90
N ASP A 61 29.90 -0.48 -36.04
CA ASP A 61 29.90 -1.60 -37.02
C ASP A 61 30.88 -2.70 -36.57
N ARG A 62 30.70 -3.19 -35.36
CA ARG A 62 31.52 -4.15 -34.64
C ARG A 62 30.66 -5.08 -33.81
N ARG A 63 31.28 -6.10 -33.21
CA ARG A 63 30.58 -7.00 -32.28
C ARG A 63 30.39 -6.31 -30.93
N ILE A 64 29.13 -6.16 -30.52
CA ILE A 64 28.71 -5.60 -29.24
C ILE A 64 28.27 -6.75 -28.36
N THR A 65 28.80 -6.84 -27.14
CA THR A 65 28.34 -7.78 -26.12
C THR A 65 27.95 -6.99 -24.88
N VAL A 66 26.71 -7.15 -24.45
CA VAL A 66 26.16 -6.57 -23.22
C VAL A 66 26.01 -7.68 -22.19
N ASN A 67 26.58 -7.52 -21.02
CA ASN A 67 26.40 -8.43 -19.90
C ASN A 67 25.71 -7.70 -18.74
N LEU A 68 24.59 -8.24 -18.28
CA LEU A 68 23.81 -7.69 -17.17
C LEU A 68 24.16 -8.45 -15.88
N ALA A 69 25.12 -7.91 -15.11
CA ALA A 69 25.60 -8.51 -13.87
C ALA A 69 24.69 -8.09 -12.67
N PRO A 70 24.48 -8.95 -11.67
CA PRO A 70 24.95 -10.33 -11.54
C PRO A 70 24.11 -11.34 -12.35
N PRO A 71 24.71 -12.45 -12.82
CA PRO A 71 24.03 -13.37 -13.77
C PRO A 71 22.92 -14.21 -13.15
N HIS A 72 22.87 -14.35 -11.84
CA HIS A 72 21.91 -15.19 -11.13
C HIS A 72 20.52 -14.51 -10.89
N HIS A 73 20.40 -13.22 -11.16
CA HIS A 73 19.13 -12.51 -11.08
C HIS A 73 18.57 -12.25 -12.49
N ARG A 74 17.30 -12.60 -12.71
CA ARG A 74 16.60 -12.25 -13.94
C ARG A 74 16.33 -10.76 -13.98
N LYS A 75 16.71 -10.09 -15.06
CA LYS A 75 16.45 -8.67 -15.32
C LYS A 75 15.14 -8.54 -16.07
N THR A 76 14.33 -7.57 -15.67
CA THR A 76 12.98 -7.40 -16.19
C THR A 76 12.72 -5.96 -16.60
N GLY A 77 11.99 -5.78 -17.69
CA GLY A 77 11.52 -4.48 -18.16
C GLY A 77 12.56 -3.72 -19.00
N SER A 78 12.17 -2.52 -19.42
CA SER A 78 12.92 -1.62 -20.32
C SER A 78 13.81 -0.62 -19.58
N GLY A 79 13.82 -0.62 -18.24
CA GLY A 79 14.53 0.38 -17.44
C GLY A 79 16.06 0.41 -17.61
N LEU A 80 16.65 -0.62 -18.23
CA LEU A 80 18.09 -0.71 -18.49
C LEU A 80 18.49 -0.08 -19.84
N ASP A 81 17.55 0.35 -20.68
CA ASP A 81 17.82 0.82 -22.03
C ASP A 81 18.78 2.00 -22.03
N LEU A 82 18.57 2.99 -21.15
CA LEU A 82 19.46 4.16 -21.04
C LEU A 82 20.89 3.73 -20.67
N ALA A 83 21.04 2.85 -19.67
CA ALA A 83 22.35 2.36 -19.25
C ALA A 83 23.05 1.56 -20.37
N ILE A 84 22.31 0.79 -21.17
CA ILE A 84 22.84 0.07 -22.33
C ILE A 84 23.27 1.07 -23.41
N ALA A 85 22.44 2.09 -23.74
CA ALA A 85 22.76 3.10 -24.76
C ALA A 85 24.04 3.87 -24.42
N ILE A 86 24.12 4.38 -23.21
CA ILE A 86 25.31 5.11 -22.73
C ILE A 86 26.52 4.17 -22.68
N GLY A 87 26.36 2.93 -22.21
CA GLY A 87 27.42 1.93 -22.21
C GLY A 87 27.99 1.64 -23.61
N VAL A 88 27.12 1.56 -24.64
CA VAL A 88 27.56 1.42 -26.04
C VAL A 88 28.35 2.65 -26.52
N LEU A 89 27.87 3.87 -26.20
CA LEU A 89 28.55 5.10 -26.59
C LEU A 89 29.91 5.28 -25.88
N VAL A 90 30.02 4.91 -24.61
CA VAL A 90 31.30 4.90 -23.86
C VAL A 90 32.25 3.87 -24.44
N ALA A 91 31.77 2.61 -24.64
CA ALA A 91 32.59 1.55 -25.23
C ALA A 91 33.02 1.84 -26.67
N ALA A 92 32.25 2.63 -27.41
CA ALA A 92 32.58 3.17 -28.75
C ALA A 92 33.46 4.43 -28.72
N GLN A 93 33.88 4.91 -27.55
CA GLN A 93 34.71 6.10 -27.33
C GLN A 93 34.04 7.43 -27.79
N ARG A 94 32.72 7.49 -27.77
CA ARG A 94 31.94 8.71 -28.01
C ARG A 94 31.73 9.55 -26.76
N ILE A 95 31.79 8.90 -25.58
CA ILE A 95 31.72 9.53 -24.27
C ILE A 95 32.95 9.09 -23.47
N PRO A 96 33.65 10.00 -22.79
CA PRO A 96 34.76 9.64 -21.91
C PRO A 96 34.29 8.77 -20.74
N PRO A 97 34.99 7.69 -20.36
CA PRO A 97 34.59 6.85 -19.23
C PRO A 97 34.43 7.58 -17.90
N GLU A 98 35.20 8.64 -17.71
CA GLU A 98 35.19 9.48 -16.51
C GLU A 98 33.87 10.23 -16.34
N ALA A 99 33.19 10.55 -17.44
CA ALA A 99 31.92 11.29 -17.43
C ALA A 99 30.75 10.49 -16.83
N VAL A 100 30.86 9.17 -16.77
CA VAL A 100 29.82 8.27 -16.23
C VAL A 100 30.19 7.71 -14.87
N GLY A 101 31.37 8.06 -14.34
CA GLY A 101 31.87 7.56 -13.04
C GLY A 101 30.95 7.94 -11.89
N GLY A 102 30.46 6.98 -11.13
CA GLY A 102 29.61 7.21 -9.95
C GLY A 102 28.14 7.52 -10.28
N LEU A 103 27.76 7.56 -11.57
CA LEU A 103 26.37 7.75 -11.97
C LEU A 103 25.64 6.43 -12.13
N HIS A 104 24.42 6.36 -11.59
CA HIS A 104 23.46 5.31 -11.84
C HIS A 104 22.44 5.78 -12.86
N MET A 105 21.99 4.92 -13.77
CA MET A 105 21.11 5.32 -14.86
C MET A 105 19.93 4.37 -14.99
N VAL A 106 18.72 4.93 -15.11
CA VAL A 106 17.50 4.16 -15.36
C VAL A 106 16.57 4.91 -16.29
N GLY A 107 15.95 4.21 -17.23
CA GLY A 107 14.97 4.77 -18.16
C GLY A 107 14.83 3.93 -19.41
N GLU A 108 13.64 3.98 -20.02
CA GLU A 108 13.37 3.40 -21.33
C GLU A 108 13.75 4.42 -22.41
N VAL A 109 14.30 3.93 -23.53
CA VAL A 109 14.66 4.78 -24.65
C VAL A 109 13.72 4.51 -25.82
N GLY A 110 13.00 5.54 -26.27
CA GLY A 110 12.18 5.50 -27.48
C GLY A 110 13.00 5.39 -28.74
N LEU A 111 12.40 4.93 -29.84
CA LEU A 111 13.07 4.80 -31.14
C LEU A 111 13.58 6.13 -31.71
N ASP A 112 12.99 7.23 -31.29
CA ASP A 112 13.37 8.61 -31.62
C ASP A 112 14.45 9.19 -30.69
N GLY A 113 14.87 8.45 -29.66
CA GLY A 113 15.82 8.84 -28.65
C GLY A 113 15.19 9.55 -27.44
N ALA A 114 13.86 9.71 -27.37
CA ALA A 114 13.19 10.23 -26.19
C ALA A 114 13.35 9.29 -24.98
N LEU A 115 13.41 9.85 -23.77
CA LEU A 115 13.45 9.07 -22.52
C LEU A 115 12.06 8.99 -21.92
N HIS A 116 11.63 7.77 -21.65
CA HIS A 116 10.33 7.46 -21.06
C HIS A 116 10.45 6.93 -19.63
N PRO A 117 9.56 7.37 -18.71
CA PRO A 117 9.45 6.81 -17.37
C PRO A 117 9.18 5.31 -17.42
N VAL A 118 9.74 4.58 -16.45
CA VAL A 118 9.49 3.15 -16.26
C VAL A 118 8.89 2.91 -14.88
N PRO A 119 8.05 1.87 -14.70
CA PRO A 119 7.55 1.51 -13.38
C PRO A 119 8.70 1.11 -12.44
N GLY A 120 8.63 1.56 -11.19
CA GLY A 120 9.56 1.13 -10.15
C GLY A 120 10.85 1.93 -10.05
N VAL A 121 10.86 3.18 -10.47
CA VAL A 121 12.04 4.06 -10.29
C VAL A 121 12.34 4.27 -8.81
N ALA A 122 11.33 4.46 -7.94
CA ALA A 122 11.54 4.62 -6.50
C ALA A 122 12.32 3.44 -5.87
N PRO A 123 11.90 2.17 -6.01
CA PRO A 123 12.70 1.05 -5.51
C PRO A 123 14.04 0.87 -6.21
N MET A 124 14.21 1.30 -7.48
CA MET A 124 15.51 1.26 -8.14
C MET A 124 16.49 2.26 -7.50
N VAL A 125 16.06 3.51 -7.27
CA VAL A 125 16.86 4.53 -6.59
C VAL A 125 17.16 4.14 -5.14
N ALA A 126 16.24 3.44 -4.48
CA ALA A 126 16.43 2.94 -3.11
C ALA A 126 17.58 1.92 -2.96
N VAL A 127 18.08 1.34 -4.06
CA VAL A 127 19.25 0.42 -4.05
C VAL A 127 20.51 1.12 -3.56
N ASP A 128 20.73 2.36 -4.00
CA ASP A 128 21.82 3.23 -3.54
C ASP A 128 21.30 4.68 -3.50
N ARG A 129 20.83 5.10 -2.34
CA ARG A 129 20.24 6.42 -2.12
C ARG A 129 21.27 7.54 -2.08
N ASP A 130 22.52 7.20 -1.87
CA ASP A 130 23.62 8.15 -1.74
C ASP A 130 24.38 8.34 -3.07
N ALA A 131 24.06 7.56 -4.10
CA ALA A 131 24.56 7.74 -5.46
C ALA A 131 23.79 8.81 -6.24
N ASP A 132 24.44 9.40 -7.24
CA ASP A 132 23.79 10.28 -8.22
C ASP A 132 23.05 9.44 -9.27
N TRP A 133 21.80 9.79 -9.56
CA TRP A 133 20.95 9.06 -10.51
C TRP A 133 20.56 9.90 -11.70
N VAL A 134 20.65 9.33 -12.89
CA VAL A 134 20.11 9.87 -14.14
C VAL A 134 18.79 9.17 -14.46
N VAL A 135 17.72 9.94 -14.57
CA VAL A 135 16.36 9.42 -14.80
C VAL A 135 15.63 10.25 -15.87
N PRO A 136 14.58 9.70 -16.52
CA PRO A 136 13.68 10.51 -17.33
C PRO A 136 13.03 11.62 -16.49
N VAL A 137 12.84 12.81 -17.06
CA VAL A 137 12.22 13.97 -16.37
C VAL A 137 10.88 13.58 -15.73
N GLY A 138 10.08 12.75 -16.39
CA GLY A 138 8.80 12.29 -15.84
C GLY A 138 8.92 11.41 -14.57
N SER A 139 10.14 10.93 -14.22
CA SER A 139 10.42 10.18 -12.99
C SER A 139 11.20 11.00 -11.95
N LEU A 140 11.49 12.25 -12.22
CA LEU A 140 12.39 13.07 -11.39
C LEU A 140 11.83 13.28 -9.98
N ALA A 141 10.54 13.61 -9.86
CA ALA A 141 9.88 13.81 -8.57
C ALA A 141 9.92 12.54 -7.71
N GLU A 142 9.62 11.39 -8.30
CA GLU A 142 9.67 10.08 -7.67
C GLU A 142 11.07 9.72 -7.19
N ALA A 143 12.06 9.86 -8.06
CA ALA A 143 13.45 9.56 -7.75
C ALA A 143 14.00 10.49 -6.66
N SER A 144 13.71 11.80 -6.72
CA SER A 144 14.13 12.81 -5.74
C SER A 144 13.48 12.61 -4.38
N ALA A 145 12.26 12.06 -4.32
CA ALA A 145 11.59 11.75 -3.06
C ALA A 145 12.29 10.61 -2.29
N VAL A 146 13.05 9.75 -2.98
CA VAL A 146 13.75 8.58 -2.42
C VAL A 146 15.25 8.82 -2.27
N GLY A 147 15.90 9.41 -3.28
CA GLY A 147 17.33 9.70 -3.32
C GLY A 147 17.75 10.68 -2.24
N ARG A 148 19.01 10.58 -1.81
CA ARG A 148 19.67 11.50 -0.87
C ARG A 148 20.73 12.35 -1.56
N SER A 149 21.23 11.90 -2.71
CA SER A 149 22.16 12.60 -3.56
C SER A 149 21.44 13.28 -4.73
N ARG A 150 22.16 13.71 -5.74
CA ARG A 150 21.59 14.41 -6.89
C ARG A 150 20.78 13.44 -7.77
N VAL A 151 19.60 13.87 -8.16
CA VAL A 151 18.83 13.22 -9.21
C VAL A 151 18.81 14.14 -10.44
N LEU A 152 19.31 13.63 -11.54
CA LEU A 152 19.57 14.34 -12.77
C LEU A 152 18.51 13.95 -13.81
N GLY A 153 17.75 14.91 -14.29
CA GLY A 153 16.69 14.70 -15.27
C GLY A 153 17.20 14.77 -16.71
N ALA A 154 16.62 13.95 -17.59
CA ALA A 154 16.83 14.09 -19.02
C ALA A 154 15.56 13.76 -19.80
N THR A 155 15.37 14.43 -20.96
CA THR A 155 14.22 14.22 -21.84
C THR A 155 14.54 13.30 -23.02
N CYS A 156 15.81 13.21 -23.41
CA CYS A 156 16.26 12.39 -24.53
C CYS A 156 17.72 11.95 -24.37
N LEU A 157 18.12 10.94 -25.14
CA LEU A 157 19.48 10.39 -25.13
C LEU A 157 20.54 11.42 -25.53
N ALA A 158 20.26 12.30 -26.53
CA ALA A 158 21.17 13.37 -26.93
C ALA A 158 21.45 14.32 -25.76
N GLY A 159 20.39 14.76 -25.03
CA GLY A 159 20.55 15.63 -23.86
C GLY A 159 21.37 14.98 -22.73
N VAL A 160 21.25 13.65 -22.52
CA VAL A 160 22.13 12.94 -21.56
C VAL A 160 23.59 13.04 -22.00
N VAL A 161 23.89 12.79 -23.29
CA VAL A 161 25.26 12.87 -23.82
C VAL A 161 25.82 14.29 -23.72
N GLU A 162 25.04 15.28 -24.06
CA GLU A 162 25.42 16.70 -23.97
C GLU A 162 25.72 17.11 -22.53
N ALA A 163 24.87 16.69 -21.57
CA ALA A 163 25.09 16.98 -20.16
C ALA A 163 26.32 16.24 -19.60
N LEU A 164 26.53 14.97 -19.99
CA LEU A 164 27.72 14.21 -19.61
C LEU A 164 29.03 14.80 -20.15
N THR A 165 28.98 15.43 -21.34
CA THR A 165 30.13 16.09 -21.97
C THR A 165 30.30 17.56 -21.57
N GLY A 166 29.39 18.09 -20.74
CA GLY A 166 29.41 19.45 -20.25
C GLY A 166 29.01 20.51 -21.31
N THR A 167 28.33 20.10 -22.37
CA THR A 167 27.85 20.99 -23.44
C THR A 167 26.42 21.50 -23.21
N ALA A 168 25.66 20.85 -22.28
CA ALA A 168 24.36 21.30 -21.83
C ALA A 168 24.19 21.03 -20.31
N GLU A 169 23.21 21.68 -19.70
CA GLU A 169 22.79 21.40 -18.34
C GLU A 169 21.79 20.24 -18.31
N TRP A 170 21.70 19.57 -17.17
CA TRP A 170 20.66 18.57 -16.94
C TRP A 170 19.28 19.22 -16.95
N ALA A 171 18.28 18.52 -17.46
CA ALA A 171 16.93 19.05 -17.46
C ALA A 171 16.40 19.17 -16.03
N ASP A 172 15.95 20.36 -15.67
CA ASP A 172 15.21 20.57 -14.44
C ASP A 172 13.84 19.91 -14.57
N GLY A 173 13.54 19.02 -13.65
CA GLY A 173 12.17 18.59 -13.45
C GLY A 173 11.45 19.67 -12.66
N ASP A 174 10.28 20.05 -13.12
CA ASP A 174 9.33 20.71 -12.24
C ASP A 174 9.03 19.70 -11.11
N ALA A 175 9.76 19.84 -10.01
CA ALA A 175 9.41 19.19 -8.75
C ALA A 175 8.12 19.89 -8.28
N GLY A 176 7.03 19.63 -9.02
CA GLY A 176 5.75 20.29 -8.84
C GLY A 176 5.46 20.46 -7.35
N GLU A 177 4.95 21.61 -6.98
CA GLU A 177 4.57 21.87 -5.59
C GLU A 177 3.87 20.64 -5.02
N PRO A 178 4.21 20.24 -3.80
CA PRO A 178 3.55 19.07 -3.17
C PRO A 178 2.05 19.23 -3.38
N ASP A 179 1.43 18.18 -3.89
CA ASP A 179 0.00 18.19 -4.21
C ASP A 179 -0.78 18.51 -2.93
N THR A 180 -0.90 19.81 -2.65
CA THR A 180 -1.72 20.38 -1.57
C THR A 180 -3.17 20.41 -2.01
N ALA A 181 -3.47 20.01 -3.26
CA ALA A 181 -4.83 19.80 -3.69
C ALA A 181 -5.44 18.82 -2.72
N VAL A 182 -6.17 19.35 -1.79
CA VAL A 182 -7.17 18.61 -1.02
C VAL A 182 -8.05 18.00 -2.11
N VAL A 183 -7.73 16.76 -2.53
CA VAL A 183 -8.75 15.94 -3.16
C VAL A 183 -9.93 16.11 -2.24
N ASP A 184 -11.07 16.57 -2.75
CA ASP A 184 -12.29 16.79 -1.99
C ASP A 184 -12.66 15.47 -1.31
N ALA A 185 -11.94 15.19 -0.21
CA ALA A 185 -12.14 13.97 0.55
C ALA A 185 -13.51 14.11 1.21
N PRO A 186 -14.35 13.11 1.07
CA PRO A 186 -15.71 13.17 1.63
C PRO A 186 -15.63 13.44 3.13
N ASP A 187 -16.36 14.47 3.59
CA ASP A 187 -16.34 14.93 4.98
C ASP A 187 -17.31 14.11 5.85
N MET A 188 -16.93 13.85 7.11
CA MET A 188 -17.78 13.21 8.11
C MET A 188 -19.04 14.04 8.43
N ARG A 189 -19.04 15.33 8.16
CA ARG A 189 -20.21 16.21 8.28
C ARG A 189 -21.37 15.75 7.39
N ASP A 190 -21.08 15.16 6.24
CA ASP A 190 -22.13 14.67 5.30
C ASP A 190 -22.83 13.42 5.80
N VAL A 191 -22.26 12.73 6.81
CA VAL A 191 -22.87 11.53 7.41
C VAL A 191 -23.99 11.96 8.33
N ARG A 192 -25.22 11.85 7.87
CA ARG A 192 -26.42 12.20 8.64
C ARG A 192 -26.85 11.04 9.53
N GLY A 193 -27.12 11.33 10.77
CA GLY A 193 -27.46 10.31 11.77
C GLY A 193 -26.30 9.36 12.04
N GLN A 194 -26.60 8.10 12.35
CA GLN A 194 -25.62 6.99 12.53
C GLN A 194 -24.56 7.25 13.62
N PRO A 195 -24.91 7.70 14.83
CA PRO A 195 -23.95 8.08 15.84
C PRO A 195 -23.00 6.94 16.24
N VAL A 196 -23.50 5.72 16.29
CA VAL A 196 -22.70 4.53 16.65
C VAL A 196 -21.65 4.22 15.58
N ALA A 197 -22.02 4.30 14.30
CA ALA A 197 -21.07 4.03 13.20
C ALA A 197 -20.02 5.14 13.08
N ARG A 198 -20.39 6.40 13.30
CA ARG A 198 -19.46 7.53 13.35
C ARG A 198 -18.45 7.37 14.50
N ALA A 199 -18.92 7.05 15.70
CA ALA A 199 -18.04 6.79 16.84
C ALA A 199 -17.13 5.58 16.60
N ALA A 200 -17.63 4.52 15.95
CA ALA A 200 -16.81 3.37 15.61
C ALA A 200 -15.70 3.68 14.59
N LEU A 201 -15.95 4.59 13.62
CA LEU A 201 -14.92 5.08 12.69
C LEU A 201 -13.85 5.87 13.43
N GLU A 202 -14.23 6.76 14.36
CA GLU A 202 -13.30 7.53 15.18
C GLU A 202 -12.43 6.60 16.03
N VAL A 203 -13.03 5.62 16.72
CA VAL A 203 -12.29 4.59 17.49
C VAL A 203 -11.39 3.75 16.60
N ALA A 204 -11.89 3.34 15.42
CA ALA A 204 -11.09 2.59 14.46
C ALA A 204 -9.88 3.41 13.99
N ALA A 205 -10.08 4.68 13.62
CA ALA A 205 -9.00 5.58 13.23
C ALA A 205 -7.98 5.79 14.35
N ALA A 206 -8.43 6.07 15.57
CA ALA A 206 -7.56 6.37 16.71
C ALA A 206 -6.71 5.16 17.13
N GLY A 207 -7.31 3.96 17.21
CA GLY A 207 -6.61 2.78 17.69
C GLY A 207 -5.93 1.95 16.60
N GLY A 208 -6.20 2.21 15.31
CA GLY A 208 -5.76 1.35 14.21
C GLY A 208 -6.57 0.05 14.10
N HIS A 209 -7.81 0.04 14.61
CA HIS A 209 -8.65 -1.16 14.71
C HIS A 209 -9.27 -1.55 13.38
N HIS A 210 -9.32 -2.85 13.08
CA HIS A 210 -10.11 -3.37 11.97
C HIS A 210 -11.60 -3.28 12.29
N LEU A 211 -12.40 -2.81 11.34
CA LEU A 211 -13.82 -2.51 11.51
C LEU A 211 -14.68 -3.29 10.51
N LEU A 212 -15.69 -4.00 11.01
CA LEU A 212 -16.73 -4.62 10.19
C LEU A 212 -18.05 -3.85 10.34
N LEU A 213 -18.54 -3.31 9.23
CA LEU A 213 -19.82 -2.65 9.11
C LEU A 213 -20.89 -3.65 8.67
N VAL A 214 -21.92 -3.86 9.48
CA VAL A 214 -23.00 -4.81 9.20
C VAL A 214 -24.30 -4.04 9.03
N GLY A 215 -24.92 -4.10 7.85
CA GLY A 215 -26.15 -3.34 7.64
C GLY A 215 -26.86 -3.70 6.34
N SER A 216 -28.10 -3.27 6.21
CA SER A 216 -28.90 -3.45 4.99
C SER A 216 -28.27 -2.78 3.76
N PRO A 217 -28.57 -3.20 2.55
CA PRO A 217 -28.21 -2.44 1.35
C PRO A 217 -28.70 -0.99 1.43
N GLY A 218 -27.87 -0.03 1.02
CA GLY A 218 -28.20 1.40 1.08
C GLY A 218 -28.17 2.01 2.49
N SER A 219 -27.55 1.35 3.48
CA SER A 219 -27.38 1.94 4.83
C SER A 219 -26.17 2.88 4.96
N GLY A 220 -25.40 3.12 3.90
CA GLY A 220 -24.27 4.07 3.90
C GLY A 220 -22.92 3.47 4.33
N LYS A 221 -22.74 2.15 4.31
CA LYS A 221 -21.49 1.47 4.71
C LYS A 221 -20.27 1.93 3.90
N THR A 222 -20.42 1.99 2.57
CA THR A 222 -19.37 2.45 1.65
C THR A 222 -19.03 3.91 1.90
N MET A 223 -20.06 4.76 2.05
CA MET A 223 -19.92 6.17 2.39
C MET A 223 -19.12 6.40 3.70
N LEU A 224 -19.37 5.57 4.71
CA LEU A 224 -18.62 5.60 5.98
C LEU A 224 -17.16 5.17 5.80
N ALA A 225 -16.91 4.09 5.05
CA ALA A 225 -15.56 3.57 4.84
C ALA A 225 -14.65 4.57 4.10
N GLU A 226 -15.15 5.25 3.09
CA GLU A 226 -14.41 6.26 2.31
C GLU A 226 -13.94 7.44 3.19
N ARG A 227 -14.69 7.77 4.23
CA ARG A 227 -14.37 8.89 5.13
C ARG A 227 -13.29 8.57 6.16
N LEU A 228 -12.96 7.30 6.35
CA LEU A 228 -11.94 6.92 7.33
C LEU A 228 -10.57 7.52 7.01
N CYS A 229 -10.17 7.54 5.73
CA CYS A 229 -8.87 8.08 5.33
C CYS A 229 -8.73 9.57 5.69
N GLY A 230 -9.83 10.33 5.65
CA GLY A 230 -9.86 11.74 6.08
C GLY A 230 -9.70 11.95 7.59
N LEU A 231 -9.78 10.88 8.39
CA LEU A 231 -9.56 10.91 9.85
C LEU A 231 -8.14 10.46 10.24
N LEU A 232 -7.38 9.87 9.32
CA LEU A 232 -6.05 9.37 9.60
C LEU A 232 -5.00 10.48 9.41
N PRO A 233 -3.97 10.54 10.26
CA PRO A 233 -2.84 11.43 10.05
C PRO A 233 -2.02 11.01 8.82
N ASP A 234 -1.20 11.93 8.33
CA ASP A 234 -0.23 11.61 7.29
C ASP A 234 0.71 10.48 7.72
N LEU A 235 1.23 9.76 6.74
CA LEU A 235 2.16 8.67 6.96
C LEU A 235 3.49 9.20 7.53
N THR A 236 4.09 8.44 8.42
CA THR A 236 5.47 8.71 8.84
C THR A 236 6.42 8.59 7.65
N ALA A 237 7.58 9.25 7.71
CA ALA A 237 8.54 9.26 6.60
C ALA A 237 8.90 7.84 6.10
N ASP A 238 9.11 6.90 7.02
CA ASP A 238 9.47 5.52 6.66
C ASP A 238 8.31 4.79 5.97
N VAL A 239 7.08 4.92 6.50
CA VAL A 239 5.89 4.28 5.91
C VAL A 239 5.53 4.93 4.56
N ALA A 240 5.69 6.25 4.44
CA ALA A 240 5.49 6.98 3.19
C ALA A 240 6.46 6.50 2.11
N LEU A 241 7.72 6.26 2.48
CA LEU A 241 8.73 5.71 1.57
C LEU A 241 8.39 4.28 1.14
N GLU A 242 8.02 3.39 2.11
CA GLU A 242 7.58 2.02 1.81
C GLU A 242 6.37 2.02 0.87
N ALA A 243 5.36 2.86 1.14
CA ALA A 243 4.18 3.00 0.28
C ALA A 243 4.55 3.50 -1.12
N THR A 244 5.43 4.49 -1.21
CA THR A 244 5.90 5.03 -2.50
C THR A 244 6.60 3.95 -3.33
N MET A 245 7.49 3.16 -2.73
CA MET A 245 8.16 2.05 -3.43
C MET A 245 7.17 1.00 -3.94
N ILE A 246 6.14 0.69 -3.16
CA ILE A 246 5.10 -0.27 -3.55
C ILE A 246 4.26 0.26 -4.72
N HIS A 247 3.81 1.52 -4.64
CA HIS A 247 3.00 2.15 -5.68
C HIS A 247 3.79 2.32 -6.99
N SER A 248 5.04 2.77 -6.89
CA SER A 248 5.96 2.88 -8.00
C SER A 248 6.17 1.53 -8.71
N ALA A 249 6.48 0.47 -7.95
CA ALA A 249 6.69 -0.86 -8.49
C ALA A 249 5.42 -1.45 -9.16
N ALA A 250 4.25 -1.06 -8.71
CA ALA A 250 2.99 -1.43 -9.34
C ALA A 250 2.69 -0.64 -10.62
N GLY A 251 3.43 0.44 -10.89
CA GLY A 251 3.20 1.36 -12.00
C GLY A 251 2.01 2.32 -11.75
N GLU A 252 1.68 2.55 -10.48
CA GLU A 252 0.64 3.51 -10.10
C GLU A 252 1.14 4.94 -10.27
N ARG A 253 0.23 5.86 -10.62
CA ARG A 253 0.58 7.28 -10.66
C ARG A 253 0.85 7.78 -9.23
N LEU A 254 2.03 8.32 -9.02
CA LEU A 254 2.41 8.93 -7.75
C LEU A 254 1.91 10.39 -7.66
N PRO A 255 1.77 10.93 -6.43
CA PRO A 255 1.50 12.36 -6.23
C PRO A 255 2.59 13.22 -6.86
N THR A 256 2.27 14.47 -7.17
CA THR A 256 3.18 15.43 -7.85
C THR A 256 4.53 15.59 -7.14
N GLY A 257 4.54 15.54 -5.79
CA GLY A 257 5.78 15.54 -5.00
C GLY A 257 6.51 14.20 -4.90
N GLY A 258 6.10 13.17 -5.65
CA GLY A 258 6.74 11.86 -5.73
C GLY A 258 6.55 10.95 -4.52
N LEU A 259 6.13 11.46 -3.36
CA LEU A 259 6.01 10.70 -2.11
C LEU A 259 4.54 10.51 -1.69
N VAL A 260 4.15 9.28 -1.43
CA VAL A 260 2.82 8.94 -0.90
C VAL A 260 2.77 9.31 0.59
N ARG A 261 2.30 10.52 0.90
CA ARG A 261 2.19 11.04 2.27
C ARG A 261 0.87 10.71 2.92
N ARG A 262 -0.22 10.72 2.15
CA ARG A 262 -1.56 10.42 2.65
C ARG A 262 -1.83 8.93 2.67
N PRO A 263 -2.51 8.40 3.71
CA PRO A 263 -2.91 6.99 3.77
C PRO A 263 -3.69 6.59 2.52
N PRO A 264 -3.25 5.57 1.75
CA PRO A 264 -3.96 5.12 0.56
C PRO A 264 -5.28 4.42 0.93
N PHE A 265 -6.30 4.61 0.09
CA PHE A 265 -7.57 3.89 0.16
C PHE A 265 -7.67 2.93 -1.02
N ARG A 266 -7.86 1.63 -0.73
CA ARG A 266 -8.03 0.59 -1.75
C ARG A 266 -9.32 -0.17 -1.53
N ALA A 267 -10.17 -0.17 -2.55
CA ALA A 267 -11.47 -0.83 -2.53
C ALA A 267 -11.58 -1.82 -3.71
N PRO A 268 -10.93 -3.01 -3.61
CA PRO A 268 -11.02 -4.01 -4.66
C PRO A 268 -12.45 -4.53 -4.79
N HIS A 269 -12.90 -4.73 -6.04
CA HIS A 269 -14.20 -5.31 -6.30
C HIS A 269 -14.28 -6.75 -5.77
N HIS A 270 -15.44 -7.20 -5.33
CA HIS A 270 -15.62 -8.55 -4.74
C HIS A 270 -15.28 -9.70 -5.70
N SER A 271 -15.24 -9.46 -7.02
CA SER A 271 -14.79 -10.43 -8.03
C SER A 271 -13.26 -10.47 -8.20
N ALA A 272 -12.49 -9.69 -7.44
CA ALA A 272 -11.04 -9.68 -7.52
C ALA A 272 -10.47 -11.08 -7.28
N THR A 273 -9.45 -11.44 -8.06
CA THR A 273 -8.74 -12.71 -7.90
C THR A 273 -7.78 -12.65 -6.70
N LEU A 274 -7.33 -13.82 -6.22
CA LEU A 274 -6.31 -13.88 -5.17
C LEU A 274 -5.05 -13.09 -5.58
N ALA A 275 -4.60 -13.23 -6.83
CA ALA A 275 -3.44 -12.49 -7.34
C ALA A 275 -3.66 -10.97 -7.37
N ALA A 276 -4.85 -10.50 -7.69
CA ALA A 276 -5.18 -9.07 -7.63
C ALA A 276 -5.21 -8.56 -6.18
N MET A 277 -5.57 -9.41 -5.23
CA MET A 277 -5.65 -9.04 -3.81
C MET A 277 -4.29 -9.03 -3.12
N VAL A 278 -3.53 -10.11 -3.20
CA VAL A 278 -2.25 -10.26 -2.47
C VAL A 278 -1.03 -9.99 -3.34
N GLY A 279 -1.20 -9.96 -4.65
CA GLY A 279 -0.10 -9.83 -5.59
C GLY A 279 0.20 -11.15 -6.32
N GLY A 280 0.89 -11.03 -7.43
CA GLY A 280 1.22 -12.17 -8.28
C GLY A 280 1.83 -11.74 -9.61
N GLY A 281 1.98 -12.70 -10.50
CA GLY A 281 2.53 -12.53 -11.85
C GLY A 281 3.41 -13.69 -12.25
N SER A 282 3.42 -14.03 -13.54
CA SER A 282 4.24 -15.13 -14.08
C SER A 282 5.67 -14.67 -14.39
N HIS A 283 5.81 -13.46 -14.92
CA HIS A 283 7.08 -12.86 -15.35
C HIS A 283 7.44 -11.65 -14.49
N HIS A 284 6.48 -10.81 -14.19
CA HIS A 284 6.65 -9.63 -13.32
C HIS A 284 5.81 -9.82 -12.05
N LEU A 285 6.47 -9.93 -10.92
CA LEU A 285 5.80 -9.98 -9.62
C LEU A 285 5.32 -8.56 -9.27
N ARG A 286 3.99 -8.35 -9.26
CA ARG A 286 3.38 -7.07 -8.93
C ARG A 286 2.70 -7.12 -7.57
N PRO A 287 2.83 -6.05 -6.76
CA PRO A 287 2.06 -5.89 -5.54
C PRO A 287 0.55 -5.94 -5.82
N GLY A 288 -0.22 -6.56 -4.92
CA GLY A 288 -1.68 -6.57 -4.97
C GLY A 288 -2.31 -5.46 -4.13
N ALA A 289 -3.66 -5.44 -4.09
CA ALA A 289 -4.44 -4.43 -3.37
C ALA A 289 -4.06 -4.34 -1.89
N ALA A 290 -3.70 -5.46 -1.24
CA ALA A 290 -3.27 -5.49 0.15
C ALA A 290 -1.98 -4.68 0.37
N SER A 291 -0.97 -4.84 -0.50
CA SER A 291 0.26 -4.07 -0.44
C SER A 291 0.05 -2.61 -0.88
N LEU A 292 -0.79 -2.37 -1.89
CA LEU A 292 -1.15 -1.01 -2.32
C LEU A 292 -1.94 -0.21 -1.25
N ALA A 293 -2.53 -0.91 -0.26
CA ALA A 293 -3.15 -0.29 0.90
C ALA A 293 -2.17 -0.06 2.07
N HIS A 294 -0.88 -0.33 1.89
CA HIS A 294 0.12 -0.22 2.96
C HIS A 294 0.15 1.17 3.58
N GLY A 295 0.08 1.24 4.92
CA GLY A 295 -0.03 2.48 5.69
C GLY A 295 -1.44 3.11 5.70
N GLY A 296 -2.39 2.57 4.91
CA GLY A 296 -3.73 3.12 4.74
C GLY A 296 -4.85 2.12 5.01
N VAL A 297 -5.84 2.09 4.14
CA VAL A 297 -7.10 1.38 4.32
C VAL A 297 -7.36 0.41 3.17
N LEU A 298 -7.61 -0.84 3.50
CA LEU A 298 -8.18 -1.83 2.59
C LEU A 298 -9.66 -2.00 2.90
N PHE A 299 -10.51 -1.57 1.98
CA PHE A 299 -11.96 -1.69 2.09
C PHE A 299 -12.48 -2.87 1.27
N CYS A 300 -13.12 -3.83 1.94
CA CYS A 300 -13.79 -4.96 1.30
C CYS A 300 -15.30 -4.77 1.39
N ASP A 301 -15.89 -4.18 0.35
CA ASP A 301 -17.35 -4.08 0.26
C ASP A 301 -17.96 -5.44 -0.08
N GLU A 302 -19.18 -5.67 0.38
CA GLU A 302 -19.88 -6.94 0.15
C GLU A 302 -19.03 -8.18 0.48
N MET A 303 -18.34 -8.17 1.61
CA MET A 303 -17.38 -9.23 1.99
C MET A 303 -17.92 -10.66 1.80
N GLY A 304 -19.22 -10.88 2.03
CA GLY A 304 -19.85 -12.18 1.82
C GLY A 304 -19.90 -12.65 0.35
N GLN A 305 -19.54 -11.80 -0.61
CA GLN A 305 -19.51 -12.13 -2.05
C GLN A 305 -18.11 -12.49 -2.56
N PHE A 306 -17.05 -12.13 -1.83
CA PHE A 306 -15.71 -12.57 -2.20
C PHE A 306 -15.58 -14.10 -2.18
N ALA A 307 -14.73 -14.63 -3.05
CA ALA A 307 -14.35 -16.03 -2.97
C ALA A 307 -13.62 -16.29 -1.62
N PRO A 308 -13.95 -17.36 -0.89
CA PRO A 308 -13.32 -17.64 0.41
C PRO A 308 -11.79 -17.66 0.37
N SER A 309 -11.20 -18.20 -0.71
CA SER A 309 -9.75 -18.24 -0.91
C SER A 309 -9.10 -16.85 -0.99
N VAL A 310 -9.81 -15.85 -1.48
CA VAL A 310 -9.33 -14.46 -1.55
C VAL A 310 -9.27 -13.84 -0.16
N LEU A 311 -10.33 -14.02 0.63
CA LEU A 311 -10.37 -13.54 2.02
C LEU A 311 -9.39 -14.29 2.94
N ASP A 312 -9.22 -15.59 2.72
CA ASP A 312 -8.23 -16.38 3.46
C ASP A 312 -6.79 -15.96 3.12
N GLY A 313 -6.53 -15.56 1.87
CA GLY A 313 -5.24 -15.01 1.45
C GLY A 313 -4.84 -13.71 2.15
N LEU A 314 -5.81 -12.91 2.63
CA LEU A 314 -5.54 -11.71 3.43
C LEU A 314 -5.08 -12.02 4.87
N ARG A 315 -5.24 -13.27 5.34
CA ARG A 315 -4.91 -13.62 6.73
C ARG A 315 -3.43 -13.44 7.04
N GLU A 316 -2.54 -13.76 6.10
CA GLU A 316 -1.11 -13.55 6.26
C GLU A 316 -0.81 -12.05 6.46
N ALA A 317 -1.35 -11.18 5.58
CA ALA A 317 -1.18 -9.74 5.70
C ALA A 317 -1.71 -9.19 7.05
N LEU A 318 -2.88 -9.66 7.50
CA LEU A 318 -3.49 -9.24 8.76
C LEU A 318 -2.73 -9.76 10.01
N GLU A 319 -1.94 -10.82 9.89
CA GLU A 319 -1.16 -11.38 10.99
C GLU A 319 0.27 -10.83 11.02
N CYS A 320 0.93 -10.79 9.85
CA CYS A 320 2.35 -10.48 9.72
C CYS A 320 2.62 -9.06 9.22
N GLY A 321 1.60 -8.35 8.72
CA GLY A 321 1.76 -7.03 8.11
C GLY A 321 2.52 -7.05 6.78
N ALA A 322 2.59 -8.21 6.13
CA ALA A 322 3.27 -8.42 4.86
C ALA A 322 2.59 -9.55 4.08
N VAL A 323 2.80 -9.60 2.78
CA VAL A 323 2.40 -10.71 1.91
C VAL A 323 3.62 -11.27 1.19
N THR A 324 3.66 -12.59 1.05
CA THR A 324 4.69 -13.29 0.29
C THR A 324 4.15 -13.62 -1.09
N ILE A 325 4.75 -13.01 -2.13
CA ILE A 325 4.37 -13.18 -3.52
C ILE A 325 5.40 -14.10 -4.19
N GLY A 326 4.96 -15.12 -4.89
CA GLY A 326 5.87 -15.89 -5.74
C GLY A 326 5.66 -17.39 -5.72
N ARG A 327 6.56 -18.10 -6.44
CA ARG A 327 6.64 -19.55 -6.53
C ARG A 327 7.94 -20.05 -5.89
N VAL A 328 8.09 -21.37 -5.77
CA VAL A 328 9.16 -22.08 -5.06
C VAL A 328 10.58 -21.52 -5.28
N GLU A 329 10.88 -21.01 -6.47
CA GLU A 329 12.22 -20.48 -6.80
C GLU A 329 12.36 -18.96 -6.59
N HIS A 330 11.25 -18.24 -6.40
CA HIS A 330 11.23 -16.79 -6.45
C HIS A 330 10.15 -16.21 -5.51
N GLN A 331 10.47 -16.10 -4.25
CA GLN A 331 9.62 -15.44 -3.25
C GLN A 331 10.07 -14.00 -3.01
N VAL A 332 9.11 -13.09 -2.94
CA VAL A 332 9.34 -11.70 -2.54
C VAL A 332 8.31 -11.34 -1.47
N THR A 333 8.77 -10.86 -0.34
CA THR A 333 7.90 -10.35 0.72
C THR A 333 7.69 -8.86 0.52
N VAL A 334 6.44 -8.42 0.46
CA VAL A 334 6.06 -7.02 0.27
C VAL A 334 5.28 -6.56 1.51
N PRO A 335 5.58 -5.39 2.07
CA PRO A 335 4.82 -4.84 3.18
C PRO A 335 3.33 -4.69 2.83
N ALA A 336 2.45 -5.02 3.79
CA ALA A 336 1.00 -4.95 3.65
C ALA A 336 0.35 -4.65 5.00
N ARG A 337 0.84 -3.61 5.70
CA ARG A 337 0.27 -3.11 6.95
C ARG A 337 -0.84 -2.12 6.63
N PHE A 338 -2.06 -2.54 6.70
CA PHE A 338 -3.24 -1.72 6.42
C PHE A 338 -4.30 -1.88 7.50
N GLN A 339 -5.17 -0.91 7.61
CA GLN A 339 -6.39 -1.02 8.40
C GLN A 339 -7.50 -1.62 7.52
N MET A 340 -8.06 -2.77 7.92
CA MET A 340 -9.12 -3.42 7.17
C MET A 340 -10.48 -2.90 7.58
N ILE A 341 -11.26 -2.43 6.61
CA ILE A 341 -12.70 -2.21 6.77
C ILE A 341 -13.45 -3.23 5.93
N GLY A 342 -14.34 -3.96 6.56
CA GLY A 342 -15.27 -4.85 5.87
C GLY A 342 -16.68 -4.28 5.89
N ALA A 343 -17.43 -4.46 4.82
CA ALA A 343 -18.86 -4.22 4.81
C ALA A 343 -19.60 -5.49 4.39
N THR A 344 -20.65 -5.83 5.12
CA THR A 344 -21.46 -7.00 4.81
C THR A 344 -22.93 -6.78 5.16
N ASN A 345 -23.81 -7.52 4.51
CA ASN A 345 -25.20 -7.59 4.92
C ASN A 345 -25.37 -8.58 6.08
N PRO A 346 -26.38 -8.43 6.94
CA PRO A 346 -26.63 -9.34 8.05
C PRO A 346 -27.16 -10.72 7.60
N CYS A 347 -27.73 -10.81 6.42
CA CYS A 347 -28.29 -12.01 5.80
C CYS A 347 -28.50 -11.80 4.29
N PRO A 348 -28.87 -12.82 3.51
CA PRO A 348 -29.08 -12.67 2.05
C PRO A 348 -30.10 -11.60 1.65
N CYS A 349 -31.20 -11.41 2.39
CA CYS A 349 -32.18 -10.36 2.10
C CYS A 349 -31.77 -8.96 2.62
N GLY A 350 -30.72 -8.87 3.47
CA GLY A 350 -30.26 -7.61 4.03
C GLY A 350 -31.01 -7.12 5.27
N GLU A 351 -32.16 -7.66 5.61
CA GLU A 351 -33.04 -7.15 6.69
C GLU A 351 -32.87 -7.88 8.04
N GLY A 352 -31.84 -8.73 8.19
CA GLY A 352 -31.65 -9.58 9.38
C GLY A 352 -31.43 -8.85 10.70
N LEU A 353 -31.13 -7.53 10.68
CA LEU A 353 -31.02 -6.71 11.89
C LEU A 353 -32.37 -6.15 12.36
N ARG A 354 -33.41 -6.17 11.52
CA ARG A 354 -34.76 -5.70 11.88
C ARG A 354 -35.61 -6.89 12.33
N PRO A 355 -36.10 -6.94 13.58
CA PRO A 355 -37.01 -7.98 14.02
C PRO A 355 -38.23 -8.07 13.12
N GLY A 356 -38.58 -9.27 12.68
CA GLY A 356 -39.76 -9.53 11.85
C GLY A 356 -39.65 -9.20 10.36
N SER A 357 -38.61 -8.48 9.90
CA SER A 357 -38.46 -8.07 8.50
C SER A 357 -37.68 -9.06 7.65
N CYS A 358 -36.92 -9.97 8.26
CA CYS A 358 -36.11 -10.94 7.54
C CYS A 358 -36.94 -12.11 7.02
N ILE A 359 -36.93 -12.31 5.70
CA ILE A 359 -37.64 -13.40 4.99
C ILE A 359 -36.74 -14.66 4.78
N CYS A 360 -35.48 -14.62 5.20
CA CYS A 360 -34.56 -15.73 5.01
C CYS A 360 -34.88 -16.86 6.01
N ASP A 361 -34.91 -18.09 5.51
CA ASP A 361 -34.92 -19.26 6.38
C ASP A 361 -33.58 -19.43 7.16
N GLU A 362 -33.57 -20.25 8.17
CA GLU A 362 -32.40 -20.48 9.01
C GLU A 362 -31.23 -21.09 8.21
N ARG A 363 -31.53 -21.96 7.24
CA ARG A 363 -30.53 -22.59 6.37
C ARG A 363 -29.83 -21.57 5.46
N ALA A 364 -30.59 -20.62 4.90
CA ALA A 364 -30.03 -19.54 4.08
C ALA A 364 -29.16 -18.59 4.91
N ARG A 365 -29.60 -18.21 6.12
CA ARG A 365 -28.81 -17.41 7.05
C ARG A 365 -27.51 -18.11 7.45
N ARG A 366 -27.57 -19.40 7.79
CA ARG A 366 -26.41 -20.21 8.16
C ARG A 366 -25.41 -20.33 7.00
N ARG A 367 -25.88 -20.61 5.77
CA ARG A 367 -25.01 -20.64 4.59
C ARG A 367 -24.33 -19.28 4.31
N TYR A 368 -25.07 -18.20 4.52
CA TYR A 368 -24.55 -16.85 4.32
C TYR A 368 -23.49 -16.51 5.36
N SER A 369 -23.74 -16.78 6.64
CA SER A 369 -22.77 -16.51 7.71
C SER A 369 -21.50 -17.38 7.59
N GLN A 370 -21.59 -18.57 7.00
CA GLN A 370 -20.44 -19.47 6.77
C GLN A 370 -19.50 -18.97 5.65
N ARG A 371 -19.90 -18.01 4.81
CA ARG A 371 -19.02 -17.41 3.81
C ARG A 371 -17.92 -16.56 4.44
N LEU A 372 -18.18 -15.99 5.59
CA LEU A 372 -17.16 -15.30 6.39
C LEU A 372 -16.62 -16.29 7.42
N SER A 373 -15.38 -16.72 7.24
CA SER A 373 -14.76 -17.66 8.14
C SER A 373 -14.64 -17.08 9.56
N GLY A 374 -14.89 -17.91 10.58
CA GLY A 374 -14.71 -17.50 11.98
C GLY A 374 -13.34 -16.88 12.25
N PRO A 375 -12.23 -17.49 11.77
CA PRO A 375 -10.90 -16.92 11.89
C PRO A 375 -10.74 -15.52 11.27
N LEU A 376 -11.41 -15.21 10.17
CA LEU A 376 -11.40 -13.87 9.57
C LEU A 376 -12.22 -12.88 10.41
N LEU A 377 -13.42 -13.28 10.83
CA LEU A 377 -14.25 -12.47 11.73
C LEU A 377 -13.52 -12.13 13.03
N ASP A 378 -12.74 -13.08 13.54
CA ASP A 378 -11.90 -12.84 14.71
C ASP A 378 -10.80 -11.79 14.48
N ARG A 379 -10.52 -11.33 13.28
CA ARG A 379 -9.57 -10.24 13.00
C ARG A 379 -10.17 -8.86 13.19
N PHE A 380 -11.50 -8.74 13.14
CA PHE A 380 -12.17 -7.46 13.37
C PHE A 380 -12.30 -7.17 14.87
N ASP A 381 -11.72 -6.05 15.31
CA ASP A 381 -11.85 -5.56 16.70
C ASP A 381 -13.24 -5.00 16.93
N LEU A 382 -13.74 -4.25 15.96
CA LEU A 382 -15.05 -3.60 15.97
C LEU A 382 -15.98 -4.27 14.97
N ARG A 383 -17.23 -4.51 15.37
CA ARG A 383 -18.31 -5.03 14.52
C ARG A 383 -19.57 -4.26 14.83
N VAL A 384 -19.95 -3.36 13.94
CA VAL A 384 -20.98 -2.36 14.23
C VAL A 384 -22.15 -2.49 13.28
N ALA A 385 -23.36 -2.44 13.84
CA ALA A 385 -24.57 -2.37 13.05
C ALA A 385 -24.76 -0.97 12.45
N VAL A 386 -24.92 -0.90 11.12
CA VAL A 386 -25.22 0.32 10.39
C VAL A 386 -26.69 0.30 9.99
N GLN A 387 -27.48 1.13 10.62
CA GLN A 387 -28.90 1.25 10.34
C GLN A 387 -29.13 2.30 9.25
N ARG A 388 -30.25 2.20 8.53
CA ARG A 388 -30.66 3.30 7.63
C ARG A 388 -31.04 4.51 8.49
N PRO A 389 -30.55 5.71 8.13
CA PRO A 389 -30.97 6.92 8.84
C PRO A 389 -32.49 7.11 8.75
N ASP A 390 -33.07 7.64 9.81
CA ASP A 390 -34.47 8.00 9.83
C ASP A 390 -34.75 9.17 8.88
N THR A 391 -36.02 9.32 8.46
CA THR A 391 -36.44 10.37 7.51
C THR A 391 -36.11 11.77 8.08
N ASP A 392 -36.28 11.97 9.37
CA ASP A 392 -35.98 13.25 10.01
C ASP A 392 -34.51 13.62 9.95
N HIS A 393 -33.60 12.64 10.12
CA HIS A 393 -32.16 12.84 9.95
C HIS A 393 -31.76 13.05 8.47
N LEU A 394 -32.48 12.45 7.51
CA LEU A 394 -32.20 12.64 6.08
C LEU A 394 -32.65 14.01 5.58
N LEU A 395 -33.79 14.51 6.06
CA LEU A 395 -34.38 15.78 5.64
C LEU A 395 -33.88 16.97 6.47
N GLY A 396 -33.43 16.71 7.70
CA GLY A 396 -32.82 17.70 8.59
C GLY A 396 -31.45 18.17 8.11
N GLY A 397 -30.99 19.28 8.67
CA GLY A 397 -29.63 19.78 8.41
C GLY A 397 -28.54 18.80 8.84
N SER A 398 -27.29 19.05 8.41
CA SER A 398 -26.12 18.28 8.82
C SER A 398 -25.70 18.75 10.21
N ASP A 399 -25.94 17.94 11.23
CA ASP A 399 -25.53 18.23 12.63
C ASP A 399 -24.22 17.50 12.99
N GLY A 400 -23.54 16.94 12.00
CA GLY A 400 -22.31 16.15 12.23
C GLY A 400 -21.06 17.00 12.36
N GLU A 401 -20.16 16.64 13.28
CA GLU A 401 -18.80 17.21 13.33
C GLU A 401 -18.07 16.96 12.00
N CYS A 402 -17.27 17.93 11.57
CA CYS A 402 -16.44 17.79 10.38
C CYS A 402 -15.24 16.85 10.62
N SER A 403 -14.72 16.28 9.55
CA SER A 403 -13.57 15.38 9.58
C SER A 403 -12.37 15.98 10.30
N ALA A 404 -12.10 17.28 10.14
CA ALA A 404 -10.94 17.95 10.75
C ALA A 404 -10.99 17.93 12.29
N VAL A 405 -12.18 18.14 12.88
CA VAL A 405 -12.33 18.10 14.36
C VAL A 405 -12.10 16.68 14.88
N ILE A 406 -12.67 15.68 14.21
CA ILE A 406 -12.49 14.28 14.58
C ILE A 406 -11.02 13.85 14.38
N ALA A 407 -10.39 14.24 13.28
CA ALA A 407 -8.98 13.96 13.00
C ALA A 407 -8.04 14.50 14.09
N GLY A 408 -8.33 15.70 14.63
CA GLY A 408 -7.56 16.25 15.75
C GLY A 408 -7.63 15.37 17.00
N ARG A 409 -8.81 14.83 17.36
CA ARG A 409 -8.94 13.88 18.49
C ARG A 409 -8.26 12.55 18.20
N VAL A 410 -8.38 12.06 16.97
CA VAL A 410 -7.70 10.84 16.50
C VAL A 410 -6.18 10.98 16.62
N GLU A 411 -5.62 12.10 16.17
CA GLU A 411 -4.18 12.38 16.24
C GLU A 411 -3.69 12.43 17.68
N ALA A 412 -4.43 13.11 18.56
CA ALA A 412 -4.12 13.18 19.99
C ALA A 412 -4.11 11.78 20.64
N ALA A 413 -5.14 10.95 20.37
CA ALA A 413 -5.23 9.60 20.92
C ALA A 413 -4.13 8.69 20.36
N ARG A 414 -3.79 8.77 19.07
CA ARG A 414 -2.67 8.02 18.46
C ARG A 414 -1.33 8.42 19.07
N THR A 415 -1.12 9.72 19.27
CA THR A 415 0.10 10.24 19.91
C THR A 415 0.23 9.69 21.34
N ALA A 416 -0.83 9.72 22.14
CA ALA A 416 -0.84 9.15 23.48
C ALA A 416 -0.51 7.64 23.48
N ALA A 417 -1.10 6.86 22.57
CA ALA A 417 -0.82 5.44 22.44
C ALA A 417 0.64 5.16 22.06
N LEU A 418 1.18 5.88 21.08
CA LEU A 418 2.56 5.74 20.62
C LEU A 418 3.59 6.15 21.69
N GLN A 419 3.34 7.22 22.42
CA GLN A 419 4.19 7.66 23.54
C GLN A 419 4.20 6.62 24.68
N ARG A 420 3.05 6.01 24.97
CA ARG A 420 2.89 5.03 26.04
C ARG A 420 3.53 3.68 25.72
N ALA A 421 3.34 3.17 24.53
CA ALA A 421 3.67 1.77 24.19
C ALA A 421 4.53 1.61 22.90
N GLY A 422 4.82 2.68 22.17
CA GLY A 422 5.53 2.61 20.89
C GLY A 422 4.69 2.02 19.74
N VAL A 423 3.44 1.58 20.02
CA VAL A 423 2.52 1.00 19.06
C VAL A 423 1.11 1.51 19.28
N LEU A 424 0.26 1.42 18.26
CA LEU A 424 -1.18 1.72 18.39
C LEU A 424 -1.86 0.63 19.21
N ASN A 425 -2.97 0.97 19.85
CA ASN A 425 -3.68 0.07 20.77
C ASN A 425 -4.12 -1.25 20.11
N ALA A 426 -4.48 -1.26 18.83
CA ALA A 426 -4.82 -2.48 18.10
C ALA A 426 -3.66 -3.50 18.05
N HIS A 427 -2.42 -3.04 18.20
CA HIS A 427 -1.21 -3.87 18.14
C HIS A 427 -0.62 -4.22 19.51
N LEU A 428 -1.26 -3.83 20.62
CA LEU A 428 -0.84 -4.24 21.95
C LEU A 428 -0.89 -5.77 22.07
N ASP A 429 0.21 -6.39 22.47
CA ASP A 429 0.28 -7.80 22.81
C ASP A 429 -0.30 -8.08 24.21
N ALA A 430 -0.23 -9.31 24.68
CA ALA A 430 -0.77 -9.68 25.99
C ALA A 430 -0.07 -8.91 27.13
N VAL A 431 1.25 -8.74 27.04
CA VAL A 431 2.05 -8.02 28.06
C VAL A 431 1.69 -6.53 28.04
N GLY A 432 1.61 -5.94 26.86
CA GLY A 432 1.18 -4.54 26.69
C GLY A 432 -0.23 -4.30 27.21
N LEU A 433 -1.15 -5.24 27.00
CA LEU A 433 -2.51 -5.15 27.55
C LEU A 433 -2.50 -5.24 29.08
N ASP A 434 -1.74 -6.12 29.67
CA ASP A 434 -1.68 -6.25 31.13
C ASP A 434 -1.01 -5.05 31.78
N ARG A 435 -0.15 -4.34 31.06
CA ARG A 435 0.49 -3.11 31.51
C ARG A 435 -0.39 -1.88 31.31
N HIS A 436 -0.99 -1.70 30.13
CA HIS A 436 -1.58 -0.44 29.69
C HIS A 436 -3.11 -0.45 29.52
N ALA A 437 -3.78 -1.60 29.70
CA ALA A 437 -5.22 -1.74 29.52
C ALA A 437 -5.82 -2.68 30.58
N ARG A 438 -5.48 -2.45 31.85
CA ARG A 438 -6.05 -3.22 32.97
C ARG A 438 -7.47 -2.74 33.23
N PRO A 439 -8.49 -3.61 33.22
CA PRO A 439 -9.83 -3.21 33.63
C PRO A 439 -9.86 -2.92 35.13
N ASP A 440 -10.69 -1.98 35.53
CA ASP A 440 -11.07 -1.80 36.93
C ASP A 440 -11.90 -2.99 37.44
N ALA A 441 -12.35 -2.95 38.70
CA ALA A 441 -13.08 -4.09 39.30
C ALA A 441 -14.40 -4.39 38.57
N ASP A 442 -15.15 -3.35 38.19
CA ASP A 442 -16.45 -3.48 37.54
C ASP A 442 -16.30 -3.90 36.08
N GLY A 443 -15.32 -3.35 35.35
CA GLY A 443 -14.97 -3.76 34.01
C GLY A 443 -14.47 -5.22 33.93
N ALA A 444 -13.71 -5.65 34.95
CA ALA A 444 -13.28 -7.06 35.06
C ALA A 444 -14.47 -7.99 35.33
N ALA A 445 -15.42 -7.60 36.16
CA ALA A 445 -16.64 -8.36 36.43
C ALA A 445 -17.52 -8.47 35.17
N ARG A 446 -17.64 -7.37 34.40
CA ARG A 446 -18.35 -7.37 33.11
C ARG A 446 -17.71 -8.33 32.11
N LEU A 447 -16.39 -8.24 31.92
CA LEU A 447 -15.65 -9.12 31.01
C LEU A 447 -15.83 -10.58 31.38
N ARG A 448 -15.79 -10.91 32.68
CA ARG A 448 -16.05 -12.27 33.16
C ARG A 448 -17.47 -12.71 32.80
N THR A 449 -18.48 -11.89 33.01
CA THR A 449 -19.87 -12.18 32.64
C THR A 449 -20.02 -12.47 31.15
N GLU A 450 -19.33 -11.72 30.29
CA GLU A 450 -19.37 -11.93 28.83
C GLU A 450 -18.66 -13.23 28.41
N ILE A 451 -17.57 -13.60 29.09
CA ILE A 451 -16.83 -14.84 28.85
C ILE A 451 -17.67 -16.05 29.33
N ASP A 452 -18.20 -15.99 30.55
CA ASP A 452 -18.99 -17.10 31.14
C ASP A 452 -20.28 -17.34 30.33
N ALA A 453 -20.85 -16.29 29.75
CA ALA A 453 -21.99 -16.40 28.86
C ALA A 453 -21.62 -16.87 27.42
N GLY A 454 -20.35 -17.18 27.15
CA GLY A 454 -19.88 -17.61 25.83
C GLY A 454 -19.95 -16.54 24.74
N ARG A 455 -20.16 -15.26 25.10
CA ARG A 455 -20.19 -14.14 24.14
C ARG A 455 -18.80 -13.60 23.77
N LEU A 456 -17.79 -13.83 24.61
CA LEU A 456 -16.40 -13.49 24.32
C LEU A 456 -15.51 -14.73 24.37
N THR A 457 -14.71 -14.91 23.33
CA THR A 457 -13.58 -15.83 23.30
C THR A 457 -12.35 -15.20 23.94
N GLY A 458 -11.28 -15.96 24.21
CA GLY A 458 -10.02 -15.38 24.70
C GLY A 458 -9.45 -14.30 23.76
N ARG A 459 -9.57 -14.47 22.44
CA ARG A 459 -9.22 -13.43 21.46
C ARG A 459 -10.15 -12.23 21.56
N GLY A 460 -11.44 -12.46 21.71
CA GLY A 460 -12.44 -11.40 21.91
C GLY A 460 -12.15 -10.56 23.16
N TYR A 461 -11.74 -11.19 24.26
CA TYR A 461 -11.31 -10.52 25.48
C TYR A 461 -10.18 -9.52 25.25
N HIS A 462 -9.10 -9.93 24.56
CA HIS A 462 -8.00 -9.03 24.26
C HIS A 462 -8.43 -7.86 23.35
N ARG A 463 -9.31 -8.11 22.39
CA ARG A 463 -9.82 -7.06 21.48
C ARG A 463 -10.67 -6.03 22.19
N VAL A 464 -11.53 -6.47 23.10
CA VAL A 464 -12.33 -5.53 23.92
C VAL A 464 -11.41 -4.63 24.74
N ARG A 465 -10.35 -5.17 25.35
CA ARG A 465 -9.38 -4.39 26.11
C ARG A 465 -8.64 -3.36 25.25
N ARG A 466 -8.22 -3.75 24.03
CA ARG A 466 -7.60 -2.82 23.05
C ARG A 466 -8.54 -1.68 22.69
N THR A 467 -9.79 -1.99 22.38
CA THR A 467 -10.80 -1.00 22.03
C THR A 467 -11.12 -0.10 23.21
N ALA A 468 -11.27 -0.66 24.42
CA ALA A 468 -11.53 0.11 25.62
C ALA A 468 -10.37 1.08 25.96
N ARG A 469 -9.11 0.65 25.71
CA ARG A 469 -7.95 1.56 25.86
C ARG A 469 -8.01 2.72 24.87
N THR A 470 -8.42 2.47 23.62
CA THR A 470 -8.59 3.52 22.64
C THR A 470 -9.70 4.50 23.02
N LEU A 471 -10.80 4.01 23.57
CA LEU A 471 -11.88 4.85 24.08
C LEU A 471 -11.41 5.76 25.23
N ALA A 472 -10.59 5.24 26.14
CA ALA A 472 -9.99 6.01 27.22
C ALA A 472 -9.01 7.07 26.69
N ASP A 473 -8.19 6.74 25.66
CA ASP A 473 -7.29 7.70 25.01
C ASP A 473 -8.08 8.84 24.31
N LEU A 474 -9.18 8.51 23.63
CA LEU A 474 -10.07 9.50 23.01
C LEU A 474 -10.78 10.39 24.06
N ALA A 475 -11.02 9.87 25.26
CA ALA A 475 -11.52 10.64 26.38
C ALA A 475 -10.44 11.50 27.08
N GLY A 476 -9.17 11.41 26.64
CA GLY A 476 -8.04 12.12 27.23
C GLY A 476 -7.61 11.57 28.60
N GLU A 477 -7.96 10.32 28.91
CA GLU A 477 -7.63 9.72 30.22
C GLU A 477 -6.18 9.23 30.25
N VAL A 478 -5.46 9.72 31.24
CA VAL A 478 -4.08 9.34 31.51
C VAL A 478 -4.06 8.19 32.52
N GLY A 479 -3.31 7.13 32.21
CA GLY A 479 -3.16 5.99 33.11
C GLY A 479 -3.34 4.65 32.40
N ASP A 480 -3.06 3.56 33.13
CA ASP A 480 -3.04 2.19 32.60
C ASP A 480 -4.32 1.40 32.93
N VAL A 481 -5.26 2.01 33.65
CA VAL A 481 -6.54 1.39 34.02
C VAL A 481 -7.63 1.88 33.06
N ILE A 482 -8.45 0.93 32.60
CA ILE A 482 -9.65 1.22 31.81
C ILE A 482 -10.88 0.98 32.67
N ASP A 483 -11.79 1.94 32.73
CA ASP A 483 -13.01 1.82 33.55
C ASP A 483 -14.12 1.01 32.84
N ASP A 484 -15.15 0.64 33.62
CA ASP A 484 -16.29 -0.15 33.15
C ASP A 484 -17.03 0.50 31.98
N ARG A 485 -17.14 1.83 31.91
CA ARG A 485 -17.85 2.52 30.81
C ARG A 485 -17.14 2.29 29.46
N HIS A 486 -15.78 2.27 29.44
CA HIS A 486 -15.02 1.97 28.23
C HIS A 486 -15.14 0.49 27.85
N VAL A 487 -15.11 -0.41 28.83
CA VAL A 487 -15.33 -1.83 28.59
C VAL A 487 -16.73 -2.10 28.06
N ALA A 488 -17.77 -1.49 28.66
CA ALA A 488 -19.16 -1.63 28.22
C ALA A 488 -19.35 -1.14 26.78
N THR A 489 -18.78 0.02 26.45
CA THR A 489 -18.83 0.60 25.10
C THR A 489 -18.10 -0.29 24.11
N ALA A 490 -16.92 -0.81 24.44
CA ALA A 490 -16.14 -1.71 23.59
C ALA A 490 -16.88 -3.04 23.34
N VAL A 491 -17.57 -3.59 24.34
CA VAL A 491 -18.44 -4.78 24.19
C VAL A 491 -19.62 -4.45 23.26
N ALA A 492 -20.28 -3.30 23.43
CA ALA A 492 -21.41 -2.89 22.59
C ALA A 492 -21.01 -2.68 21.12
N MET A 493 -19.76 -2.31 20.83
CA MET A 493 -19.21 -2.20 19.48
C MET A 493 -18.83 -3.56 18.84
N ARG A 494 -19.30 -4.67 19.40
CA ARG A 494 -19.08 -6.03 18.89
C ARG A 494 -20.40 -6.77 18.66
N VAL A 495 -21.12 -6.41 17.62
CA VAL A 495 -22.37 -7.11 17.23
C VAL A 495 -22.07 -8.57 16.91
N SER A 496 -22.84 -9.48 17.52
CA SER A 496 -22.73 -10.91 17.26
C SER A 496 -23.24 -11.23 15.85
N MET A 497 -22.38 -11.84 15.05
CA MET A 497 -22.74 -12.40 13.75
C MET A 497 -23.20 -13.85 14.00
N GLY A 498 -24.45 -14.16 13.79
CA GLY A 498 -25.15 -15.40 14.17
C GLY A 498 -24.42 -16.76 14.03
N ALA A 499 -23.22 -16.81 13.50
CA ALA A 499 -22.33 -17.98 13.45
C ALA A 499 -21.67 -18.33 14.80
N GLU A 500 -21.67 -17.43 15.78
CA GLU A 500 -21.01 -17.63 17.08
C GLU A 500 -21.91 -18.40 18.09
N ARG A 501 -23.22 -18.52 17.83
CA ARG A 501 -24.18 -19.17 18.74
C ARG A 501 -24.22 -20.70 18.64
N GLY A 502 -23.37 -21.34 17.85
CA GLY A 502 -23.46 -22.78 17.54
C GLY A 502 -22.29 -23.64 18.03
N ARG A 503 -21.53 -23.19 19.00
CA ARG A 503 -20.50 -24.01 19.68
C ARG A 503 -20.72 -23.95 21.21
N GLY A 504 -21.78 -24.55 21.65
CA GLY A 504 -22.02 -24.95 23.00
C GLY A 504 -22.15 -26.46 23.03
#